data_afd89d22fbded8305483ad4ff38bdd06
#
_entry.id   afd89d22fbded8305483ad4ff38bdd06
#
_cell.length_a   1.000
_cell.length_b   1.000
_cell.length_c   1.000
_cell.angle_alpha   90.00
_cell.angle_beta   90.00
_cell.angle_gamma   90.00
#
_symmetry.space_group_name_H-M   'P 1'
#
loop_
_entity.id
_entity.type
_entity.pdbx_description
1 polymer ?
#
loop_
_entity_poly.entity_id
_entity_poly.type
_entity_poly.pdbx_seq_one_letter_code
_entity_poly.pdbx_strand_id
1 'polypeptide(L)'
;TYVTLTDGTGIVHIAPAFGEDDAQVGRRYELPFVQLVDGKGELTKETPYAGVFVKKADPMVLKDLEEKGLLFDAPKFEHEYPHCWRCDTPLIYYARESWFIKMTAVKEDLIRNNNTVNWIPESIGKGRFGDWLENIQDWGISRNRYWGTPLNIWECEGCGHQESIGSRAELAEKSGDPKAAEVELHRPYIDEVTFTCPDCGKTMKRVPEVIDCWFDSGAMPFAQHHYPFENQDLFAQQFPAKFISEGVDQTRGWFYSLMAESTLLFNKAPFENVIVMGHVQDENGQKMSKSKGNAVDPFEALSAYGADAIRWYFYTSSAPWIPKRFNGKLVQEGQRKFMGTLWNTYAFFVLYANIDNFDASK
;
A
#
# COMPACT_ATOMS: atom_id res chain seq x y z
N THR A 1 -10.84 -1.18 28.18
CA THR A 1 -11.64 0.07 28.23
C THR A 1 -10.70 1.25 28.33
N TYR A 2 -10.84 2.23 27.44
CA TYR A 2 -10.03 3.44 27.42
C TYR A 2 -10.68 4.59 28.19
N VAL A 3 -11.88 4.40 28.73
CA VAL A 3 -12.58 5.38 29.57
C VAL A 3 -12.37 4.99 31.03
N THR A 4 -11.89 5.95 31.82
CA THR A 4 -11.58 5.76 33.24
C THR A 4 -12.27 6.83 34.09
N LEU A 5 -12.42 6.57 35.40
CA LEU A 5 -12.89 7.55 36.38
C LEU A 5 -11.74 8.35 37.04
N THR A 6 -10.49 7.96 36.72
CA THR A 6 -9.28 8.57 37.31
C THR A 6 -8.69 9.64 36.42
N ASP A 7 -9.09 9.69 35.16
CA ASP A 7 -8.65 10.67 34.18
C ASP A 7 -9.89 11.13 33.36
N GLY A 8 -10.16 12.42 33.35
CA GLY A 8 -11.36 12.99 32.72
C GLY A 8 -12.65 12.82 33.53
N THR A 9 -13.77 12.83 32.83
CA THR A 9 -15.12 12.81 33.44
C THR A 9 -15.71 11.42 33.59
N GLY A 10 -15.08 10.40 33.04
CA GLY A 10 -15.67 9.06 32.90
C GLY A 10 -16.74 8.94 31.82
N ILE A 11 -16.97 10.00 31.04
CA ILE A 11 -17.95 10.05 29.94
C ILE A 11 -17.19 10.28 28.64
N VAL A 12 -17.54 9.51 27.60
CA VAL A 12 -16.95 9.65 26.25
C VAL A 12 -18.07 9.74 25.22
N HIS A 13 -17.87 10.60 24.23
CA HIS A 13 -18.70 10.64 23.03
C HIS A 13 -18.29 9.53 22.08
N ILE A 14 -19.23 8.77 21.55
CA ILE A 14 -19.01 7.68 20.60
C ILE A 14 -19.82 7.96 19.33
N ALA A 15 -19.12 8.01 18.19
CA ALA A 15 -19.72 8.20 16.86
C ALA A 15 -19.31 7.04 15.92
N PRO A 16 -20.02 5.90 15.94
CA PRO A 16 -19.60 4.66 15.25
C PRO A 16 -19.36 4.81 13.75
N ALA A 17 -19.99 5.77 13.09
CA ALA A 17 -19.81 6.02 11.65
C ALA A 17 -18.57 6.87 11.32
N PHE A 18 -17.89 7.47 12.31
CA PHE A 18 -16.86 8.49 12.10
C PHE A 18 -15.54 8.23 12.84
N GLY A 19 -15.37 7.07 13.46
CA GLY A 19 -14.13 6.66 14.10
C GLY A 19 -13.99 5.13 14.15
N GLU A 20 -12.79 4.61 13.97
CA GLU A 20 -12.54 3.16 14.01
C GLU A 20 -12.78 2.57 15.41
N ASP A 21 -12.23 3.22 16.44
CA ASP A 21 -12.45 2.80 17.84
C ASP A 21 -13.91 2.91 18.22
N ASP A 22 -14.59 3.98 17.79
CA ASP A 22 -16.02 4.19 18.00
C ASP A 22 -16.85 3.10 17.31
N ALA A 23 -16.47 2.72 16.08
CA ALA A 23 -17.12 1.64 15.35
C ALA A 23 -16.95 0.28 16.05
N GLN A 24 -15.77 -0.01 16.63
CA GLN A 24 -15.52 -1.22 17.40
C GLN A 24 -16.38 -1.25 18.68
N VAL A 25 -16.45 -0.14 19.40
CA VAL A 25 -17.32 0.00 20.58
C VAL A 25 -18.78 -0.12 20.16
N GLY A 26 -19.18 0.54 19.07
CA GLY A 26 -20.52 0.45 18.50
C GLY A 26 -20.95 -0.98 18.23
N ARG A 27 -20.11 -1.75 17.53
CA ARG A 27 -20.34 -3.19 17.26
C ARG A 27 -20.42 -4.03 18.55
N ARG A 28 -19.52 -3.78 19.51
CA ARG A 28 -19.46 -4.54 20.75
C ARG A 28 -20.68 -4.34 21.67
N TYR A 29 -21.22 -3.13 21.68
CA TYR A 29 -22.31 -2.76 22.56
C TYR A 29 -23.64 -2.53 21.81
N GLU A 30 -23.69 -2.91 20.52
CA GLU A 30 -24.88 -2.80 19.67
C GLU A 30 -25.46 -1.36 19.63
N LEU A 31 -24.56 -0.37 19.60
CA LEU A 31 -24.97 1.03 19.51
C LEU A 31 -25.49 1.35 18.10
N PRO A 32 -26.43 2.31 17.96
CA PRO A 32 -26.92 2.73 16.65
C PRO A 32 -25.78 3.22 15.75
N PHE A 33 -25.79 2.75 14.51
CA PHE A 33 -24.87 3.23 13.46
C PHE A 33 -25.61 4.27 12.62
N VAL A 34 -25.31 5.55 12.84
CA VAL A 34 -26.02 6.67 12.20
C VAL A 34 -25.06 7.49 11.36
N GLN A 35 -25.33 7.58 10.06
CA GLN A 35 -24.54 8.32 9.08
C GLN A 35 -25.25 9.61 8.71
N LEU A 36 -24.89 10.72 9.32
CA LEU A 36 -25.49 12.05 9.11
C LEU A 36 -24.67 12.97 8.19
N VAL A 37 -23.69 12.42 7.50
CA VAL A 37 -22.85 13.12 6.52
C VAL A 37 -22.93 12.37 5.21
N ASP A 38 -23.13 13.05 4.10
CA ASP A 38 -23.19 12.46 2.77
C ASP A 38 -21.81 12.29 2.12
N GLY A 39 -21.77 11.74 0.90
CA GLY A 39 -20.52 11.50 0.15
C GLY A 39 -19.75 12.78 -0.25
N LYS A 40 -20.33 13.96 -0.08
CA LYS A 40 -19.66 15.26 -0.30
C LYS A 40 -19.12 15.86 0.99
N GLY A 41 -19.37 15.22 2.14
CA GLY A 41 -19.04 15.75 3.45
C GLY A 41 -20.05 16.79 3.96
N GLU A 42 -21.25 16.83 3.38
CA GLU A 42 -22.34 17.73 3.78
C GLU A 42 -23.28 17.01 4.73
N LEU A 43 -23.82 17.74 5.72
CA LEU A 43 -24.80 17.21 6.66
C LEU A 43 -26.11 16.87 5.94
N THR A 44 -26.69 15.72 6.29
CA THR A 44 -27.92 15.21 5.66
C THR A 44 -29.17 15.96 6.15
N LYS A 45 -30.29 15.74 5.45
CA LYS A 45 -31.60 16.40 5.74
C LYS A 45 -32.18 16.08 7.12
N GLU A 46 -31.68 15.05 7.78
CA GLU A 46 -32.03 14.63 9.12
C GLU A 46 -31.42 15.55 10.19
N THR A 47 -30.51 16.46 9.80
CA THR A 47 -29.90 17.44 10.70
C THR A 47 -30.44 18.85 10.47
N PRO A 48 -30.40 19.73 11.49
CA PRO A 48 -30.79 21.15 11.33
C PRO A 48 -29.90 21.93 10.35
N TYR A 49 -28.75 21.39 9.97
CA TYR A 49 -27.72 22.03 9.14
C TYR A 49 -27.58 21.35 7.77
N ALA A 50 -28.66 20.80 7.24
CA ALA A 50 -28.68 20.08 5.96
C ALA A 50 -27.98 20.84 4.84
N GLY A 51 -27.11 20.18 4.07
CA GLY A 51 -26.35 20.74 2.95
C GLY A 51 -25.15 21.60 3.37
N VAL A 52 -24.87 21.73 4.66
CA VAL A 52 -23.67 22.43 5.14
C VAL A 52 -22.52 21.47 5.27
N PHE A 53 -21.36 21.83 4.70
CA PHE A 53 -20.12 21.04 4.88
C PHE A 53 -19.77 20.93 6.36
N VAL A 54 -19.48 19.72 6.85
CA VAL A 54 -19.35 19.38 8.27
C VAL A 54 -18.43 20.33 9.05
N LYS A 55 -17.25 20.69 8.50
CA LYS A 55 -16.32 21.64 9.16
C LYS A 55 -16.85 23.09 9.21
N LYS A 56 -17.77 23.45 8.33
CA LYS A 56 -18.45 24.76 8.38
C LYS A 56 -19.63 24.76 9.34
N ALA A 57 -20.15 23.59 9.68
CA ALA A 57 -21.22 23.45 10.65
C ALA A 57 -20.73 23.59 12.11
N ASP A 58 -19.45 23.30 12.42
CA ASP A 58 -18.91 23.37 13.77
C ASP A 58 -19.24 24.67 14.51
N PRO A 59 -18.96 25.90 13.96
CA PRO A 59 -19.31 27.15 14.63
C PRO A 59 -20.82 27.37 14.75
N MET A 60 -21.62 26.81 13.82
CA MET A 60 -23.09 26.92 13.88
C MET A 60 -23.65 26.07 15.03
N VAL A 61 -23.10 24.86 15.20
CA VAL A 61 -23.47 23.97 16.31
C VAL A 61 -23.10 24.59 17.66
N LEU A 62 -21.87 25.15 17.77
CA LEU A 62 -21.45 25.82 18.99
C LEU A 62 -22.37 26.97 19.36
N LYS A 63 -22.76 27.82 18.41
CA LYS A 63 -23.67 28.91 18.60
C LYS A 63 -25.08 28.44 19.06
N ASP A 64 -25.58 27.38 18.41
CA ASP A 64 -26.88 26.80 18.79
C ASP A 64 -26.87 26.22 20.22
N LEU A 65 -25.76 25.59 20.62
CA LEU A 65 -25.59 25.08 21.97
C LEU A 65 -25.47 26.22 23.01
N GLU A 66 -24.79 27.32 22.67
CA GLU A 66 -24.70 28.52 23.50
C GLU A 66 -26.04 29.16 23.70
N GLU A 67 -26.81 29.37 22.61
CA GLU A 67 -28.18 29.95 22.66
C GLU A 67 -29.15 29.10 23.50
N LYS A 68 -28.93 27.77 23.51
CA LYS A 68 -29.74 26.84 24.34
C LYS A 68 -29.22 26.70 25.78
N GLY A 69 -28.14 27.36 26.14
CA GLY A 69 -27.50 27.24 27.45
C GLY A 69 -26.92 25.86 27.75
N LEU A 70 -26.57 25.10 26.69
CA LEU A 70 -26.03 23.74 26.77
C LEU A 70 -24.53 23.70 26.52
N LEU A 71 -23.91 24.80 26.09
CA LEU A 71 -22.47 24.87 25.90
C LEU A 71 -21.78 25.09 27.25
N PHE A 72 -20.97 24.10 27.67
CA PHE A 72 -20.16 24.23 28.89
C PHE A 72 -18.87 25.00 28.62
N ASP A 73 -18.12 24.57 27.62
CA ASP A 73 -16.86 25.19 27.19
C ASP A 73 -16.52 24.75 25.75
N ALA A 74 -15.73 25.57 25.04
CA ALA A 74 -15.24 25.26 23.70
C ALA A 74 -13.78 25.77 23.52
N PRO A 75 -12.82 25.26 24.31
CA PRO A 75 -11.43 25.68 24.20
C PRO A 75 -10.83 25.29 22.85
N LYS A 76 -9.96 26.16 22.34
CA LYS A 76 -9.14 25.80 21.17
C LYS A 76 -8.10 24.81 21.59
N PHE A 77 -8.07 23.67 20.90
CA PHE A 77 -7.11 22.61 21.12
C PHE A 77 -6.29 22.37 19.84
N GLU A 78 -4.98 22.47 19.94
CA GLU A 78 -4.07 22.19 18.85
C GLU A 78 -3.66 20.71 18.89
N HIS A 79 -3.86 20.00 17.81
CA HIS A 79 -3.51 18.59 17.68
C HIS A 79 -3.14 18.25 16.25
N GLU A 80 -2.42 17.14 16.06
CA GLU A 80 -2.15 16.61 14.73
C GLU A 80 -3.45 16.12 14.08
N TYR A 81 -3.63 16.46 12.81
CA TYR A 81 -4.80 16.09 12.04
C TYR A 81 -4.40 15.56 10.65
N PRO A 82 -5.01 14.48 10.16
CA PRO A 82 -4.67 13.93 8.85
C PRO A 82 -5.12 14.84 7.71
N HIS A 83 -4.20 15.12 6.78
CA HIS A 83 -4.43 15.89 5.57
C HIS A 83 -4.18 15.05 4.32
N CYS A 84 -4.84 15.39 3.23
CA CYS A 84 -4.63 14.76 1.95
C CYS A 84 -3.19 15.03 1.45
N TRP A 85 -2.42 13.98 1.22
CA TRP A 85 -1.04 14.09 0.77
C TRP A 85 -0.86 14.80 -0.59
N ARG A 86 -1.96 14.95 -1.37
CA ARG A 86 -1.95 15.58 -2.69
C ARG A 86 -2.33 17.06 -2.68
N CYS A 87 -3.37 17.42 -1.94
CA CYS A 87 -3.93 18.77 -1.96
C CYS A 87 -3.99 19.44 -0.58
N ASP A 88 -3.44 18.80 0.44
CA ASP A 88 -3.36 19.29 1.82
C ASP A 88 -4.71 19.65 2.48
N THR A 89 -5.80 19.16 1.90
CA THR A 89 -7.14 19.35 2.48
C THR A 89 -7.32 18.46 3.71
N PRO A 90 -7.89 18.96 4.83
CA PRO A 90 -8.22 18.13 5.99
C PRO A 90 -9.13 16.97 5.61
N LEU A 91 -8.79 15.77 6.07
CA LEU A 91 -9.58 14.57 5.81
C LEU A 91 -10.75 14.45 6.81
N ILE A 92 -11.77 13.71 6.42
CA ILE A 92 -12.89 13.34 7.28
C ILE A 92 -12.88 11.83 7.43
N TYR A 93 -13.00 11.33 8.66
CA TYR A 93 -13.32 9.92 8.88
C TYR A 93 -14.77 9.71 8.45
N TYR A 94 -14.99 8.68 7.64
CA TYR A 94 -16.28 8.43 7.01
C TYR A 94 -16.43 6.95 6.71
N ALA A 95 -17.47 6.31 7.23
CA ALA A 95 -17.74 4.93 6.96
C ALA A 95 -18.28 4.73 5.53
N ARG A 96 -17.69 3.78 4.82
CA ARG A 96 -18.06 3.41 3.44
C ARG A 96 -18.14 1.91 3.29
N GLU A 97 -19.08 1.47 2.49
CA GLU A 97 -19.08 0.09 2.04
C GLU A 97 -17.81 -0.19 1.22
N SER A 98 -17.19 -1.31 1.47
CA SER A 98 -15.94 -1.73 0.83
C SER A 98 -15.85 -3.25 0.81
N TRP A 99 -15.12 -3.76 -0.16
CA TRP A 99 -14.77 -5.18 -0.24
C TRP A 99 -13.53 -5.45 0.59
N PHE A 100 -13.58 -6.54 1.36
CA PHE A 100 -12.49 -6.94 2.26
C PHE A 100 -12.10 -8.38 2.02
N ILE A 101 -10.79 -8.66 2.12
CA ILE A 101 -10.29 -10.01 2.33
C ILE A 101 -10.10 -10.18 3.84
N LYS A 102 -10.69 -11.24 4.41
CA LYS A 102 -10.62 -11.53 5.85
C LYS A 102 -9.25 -12.06 6.24
N MET A 103 -8.25 -11.18 6.31
CA MET A 103 -6.87 -11.53 6.64
C MET A 103 -6.72 -12.05 8.07
N THR A 104 -7.60 -11.63 8.98
CA THR A 104 -7.66 -12.14 10.36
C THR A 104 -7.91 -13.63 10.43
N ALA A 105 -8.54 -14.24 9.42
CA ALA A 105 -8.78 -15.68 9.35
C ALA A 105 -7.51 -16.50 9.07
N VAL A 106 -6.47 -15.90 8.48
CA VAL A 106 -5.20 -16.55 8.11
C VAL A 106 -4.00 -15.98 8.87
N LYS A 107 -4.26 -15.27 9.96
CA LYS A 107 -3.24 -14.61 10.78
C LYS A 107 -2.11 -15.55 11.20
N GLU A 108 -2.45 -16.71 11.73
CA GLU A 108 -1.47 -17.70 12.22
C GLU A 108 -0.62 -18.25 11.06
N ASP A 109 -1.21 -18.42 9.90
CA ASP A 109 -0.51 -18.86 8.70
C ASP A 109 0.46 -17.78 8.18
N LEU A 110 0.07 -16.52 8.22
CA LEU A 110 0.94 -15.38 7.87
C LEU A 110 2.17 -15.33 8.79
N ILE A 111 1.97 -15.45 10.10
CA ILE A 111 3.04 -15.45 11.10
C ILE A 111 3.96 -16.66 10.87
N ARG A 112 3.40 -17.86 10.68
CA ARG A 112 4.17 -19.07 10.41
C ARG A 112 5.02 -18.92 9.13
N ASN A 113 4.43 -18.43 8.04
CA ASN A 113 5.13 -18.23 6.77
C ASN A 113 6.23 -17.17 6.89
N ASN A 114 5.96 -16.06 7.59
CA ASN A 114 6.97 -15.04 7.88
C ASN A 114 8.19 -15.61 8.60
N ASN A 115 7.99 -16.54 9.53
CA ASN A 115 9.08 -17.16 10.30
C ASN A 115 9.97 -18.08 9.46
N THR A 116 9.57 -18.42 8.23
CA THR A 116 10.40 -19.20 7.29
C THR A 116 11.33 -18.33 6.45
N VAL A 117 11.13 -17.01 6.45
CA VAL A 117 11.90 -16.08 5.63
C VAL A 117 13.19 -15.65 6.32
N ASN A 118 14.29 -15.65 5.57
CA ASN A 118 15.55 -15.08 6.02
C ASN A 118 15.53 -13.56 5.81
N TRP A 119 15.16 -12.81 6.84
CA TRP A 119 15.18 -11.36 6.86
C TRP A 119 16.56 -10.79 7.15
N ILE A 120 17.01 -9.85 6.35
CA ILE A 120 18.27 -9.13 6.53
C ILE A 120 17.99 -7.62 6.61
N PRO A 121 17.98 -7.00 7.81
CA PRO A 121 18.26 -7.61 9.11
C PRO A 121 17.06 -8.39 9.69
N GLU A 122 17.34 -9.39 10.49
CA GLU A 122 16.34 -10.25 11.14
C GLU A 122 15.33 -9.45 12.00
N SER A 123 15.77 -8.35 12.59
CA SER A 123 14.94 -7.46 13.42
C SER A 123 13.73 -6.87 12.68
N ILE A 124 13.77 -6.77 11.36
CA ILE A 124 12.62 -6.29 10.57
C ILE A 124 11.54 -7.37 10.52
N GLY A 125 11.92 -8.62 10.27
CA GLY A 125 10.97 -9.74 10.19
C GLY A 125 10.31 -10.05 11.53
N LYS A 126 11.08 -10.01 12.62
CA LYS A 126 10.58 -10.27 13.98
C LYS A 126 9.86 -9.08 14.60
N GLY A 127 10.35 -7.86 14.37
CA GLY A 127 9.78 -6.63 14.88
C GLY A 127 8.78 -6.01 13.91
N ARG A 128 9.19 -4.94 13.21
CA ARG A 128 8.28 -4.11 12.39
C ARG A 128 7.29 -4.87 11.50
N PHE A 129 7.71 -5.96 10.86
CA PHE A 129 6.83 -6.77 10.01
C PHE A 129 6.06 -7.80 10.83
N GLY A 130 6.72 -8.50 11.78
CA GLY A 130 6.09 -9.46 12.68
C GLY A 130 5.00 -8.81 13.52
N ASP A 131 5.29 -7.68 14.19
CA ASP A 131 4.31 -6.91 14.96
C ASP A 131 3.10 -6.49 14.12
N TRP A 132 3.33 -6.17 12.84
CA TRP A 132 2.23 -5.87 11.92
C TRP A 132 1.34 -7.07 11.68
N LEU A 133 1.90 -8.25 11.46
CA LEU A 133 1.15 -9.48 11.26
C LEU A 133 0.40 -9.91 12.52
N GLU A 134 0.99 -9.71 13.69
CA GLU A 134 0.33 -9.97 14.98
C GLU A 134 -0.89 -9.08 15.23
N ASN A 135 -0.89 -7.88 14.67
CA ASN A 135 -1.99 -6.92 14.77
C ASN A 135 -2.73 -6.73 13.44
N ILE A 136 -2.71 -7.77 12.60
CA ILE A 136 -3.30 -7.72 11.27
C ILE A 136 -4.79 -7.36 11.31
N GLN A 137 -5.20 -6.49 10.41
CA GLN A 137 -6.58 -6.14 10.12
C GLN A 137 -7.01 -6.74 8.78
N ASP A 138 -8.32 -6.85 8.56
CA ASP A 138 -8.85 -7.29 7.28
C ASP A 138 -8.47 -6.28 6.18
N TRP A 139 -8.09 -6.79 5.02
CA TRP A 139 -7.57 -5.96 3.94
C TRP A 139 -8.69 -5.43 3.06
N GLY A 140 -8.97 -4.14 3.16
CA GLY A 140 -9.90 -3.45 2.26
C GLY A 140 -9.31 -3.35 0.85
N ILE A 141 -9.80 -4.16 -0.07
CA ILE A 141 -9.24 -4.29 -1.43
C ILE A 141 -9.90 -3.39 -2.48
N SER A 142 -11.08 -2.84 -2.22
CA SER A 142 -11.78 -2.00 -3.19
C SER A 142 -11.34 -0.54 -3.12
N ARG A 143 -11.25 0.11 -4.27
CA ARG A 143 -10.95 1.53 -4.41
C ARG A 143 -12.00 2.19 -5.30
N ASN A 144 -12.50 3.33 -4.87
CA ASN A 144 -13.41 4.15 -5.66
C ASN A 144 -12.59 5.04 -6.60
N ARG A 145 -12.15 4.47 -7.69
CA ARG A 145 -11.35 5.10 -8.76
C ARG A 145 -11.93 4.72 -10.10
N TYR A 146 -11.71 5.59 -11.10
CA TYR A 146 -12.12 5.28 -12.47
C TYR A 146 -11.15 4.28 -13.11
N TRP A 147 -9.86 4.53 -12.99
CA TRP A 147 -8.81 3.71 -13.60
C TRP A 147 -8.12 2.79 -12.57
N GLY A 148 -7.94 1.56 -12.95
CA GLY A 148 -7.31 0.48 -12.21
C GLY A 148 -7.86 -0.85 -12.67
N THR A 149 -7.37 -1.95 -12.11
CA THR A 149 -7.90 -3.30 -12.34
C THR A 149 -9.31 -3.41 -11.78
N PRO A 150 -10.35 -3.59 -12.60
CA PRO A 150 -11.72 -3.69 -12.12
C PRO A 150 -11.93 -4.89 -11.20
N LEU A 151 -12.66 -4.69 -10.10
CA LEU A 151 -13.02 -5.79 -9.22
C LEU A 151 -13.95 -6.73 -9.99
N ASN A 152 -13.59 -8.01 -10.04
CA ASN A 152 -14.24 -9.02 -10.87
C ASN A 152 -15.49 -9.66 -10.24
N ILE A 153 -16.33 -8.82 -9.62
CA ILE A 153 -17.56 -9.24 -8.93
C ILE A 153 -18.76 -8.61 -9.63
N TRP A 154 -19.76 -9.44 -9.90
CA TRP A 154 -21.08 -9.03 -10.39
C TRP A 154 -22.10 -9.19 -9.28
N GLU A 155 -22.96 -8.21 -9.14
CA GLU A 155 -24.02 -8.17 -8.15
C GLU A 155 -25.38 -8.02 -8.81
N CYS A 156 -26.36 -8.74 -8.31
CA CYS A 156 -27.74 -8.69 -8.81
C CYS A 156 -28.47 -7.46 -8.29
N GLU A 157 -28.97 -6.61 -9.18
CA GLU A 157 -29.77 -5.44 -8.83
C GLU A 157 -31.10 -5.77 -8.12
N GLY A 158 -31.49 -7.03 -8.09
CA GLY A 158 -32.78 -7.42 -7.56
C GLY A 158 -32.74 -8.12 -6.21
N CYS A 159 -31.80 -9.02 -5.99
CA CYS A 159 -31.72 -9.81 -4.76
C CYS A 159 -30.36 -9.69 -4.03
N GLY A 160 -29.39 -8.94 -4.60
CA GLY A 160 -28.06 -8.79 -4.02
C GLY A 160 -27.19 -10.04 -4.14
N HIS A 161 -27.58 -11.05 -4.97
CA HIS A 161 -26.72 -12.19 -5.25
C HIS A 161 -25.41 -11.74 -5.90
N GLN A 162 -24.29 -12.31 -5.47
CA GLN A 162 -22.95 -11.92 -5.91
C GLN A 162 -22.20 -13.10 -6.50
N GLU A 163 -21.54 -12.89 -7.63
CA GLU A 163 -20.65 -13.86 -8.27
C GLU A 163 -19.30 -13.23 -8.62
N SER A 164 -18.23 -13.96 -8.37
CA SER A 164 -16.88 -13.60 -8.81
C SER A 164 -16.56 -14.36 -10.09
N ILE A 165 -16.08 -13.64 -11.11
CA ILE A 165 -15.72 -14.21 -12.41
C ILE A 165 -14.20 -14.35 -12.51
N GLY A 166 -13.71 -15.57 -12.65
CA GLY A 166 -12.28 -15.90 -12.59
C GLY A 166 -11.57 -15.94 -13.94
N SER A 167 -12.30 -15.92 -15.07
CA SER A 167 -11.67 -16.00 -16.40
C SER A 167 -12.52 -15.38 -17.50
N ARG A 168 -11.88 -15.08 -18.63
CA ARG A 168 -12.56 -14.61 -19.85
C ARG A 168 -13.53 -15.65 -20.41
N ALA A 169 -13.19 -16.93 -20.30
CA ALA A 169 -14.06 -18.02 -20.73
C ALA A 169 -15.33 -18.08 -19.88
N GLU A 170 -15.20 -18.00 -18.58
CA GLU A 170 -16.33 -17.94 -17.64
C GLU A 170 -17.21 -16.70 -17.88
N LEU A 171 -16.58 -15.54 -18.17
CA LEU A 171 -17.31 -14.32 -18.49
C LEU A 171 -18.18 -14.49 -19.74
N ALA A 172 -17.64 -15.11 -20.80
CA ALA A 172 -18.39 -15.43 -22.03
C ALA A 172 -19.50 -16.43 -21.77
N GLU A 173 -19.25 -17.47 -20.99
CA GLU A 173 -20.27 -18.48 -20.65
C GLU A 173 -21.42 -17.85 -19.86
N LYS A 174 -21.13 -17.10 -18.80
CA LYS A 174 -22.13 -16.46 -17.94
C LYS A 174 -22.96 -15.41 -18.68
N SER A 175 -22.31 -14.60 -19.51
CA SER A 175 -23.01 -13.58 -20.32
C SER A 175 -23.83 -14.16 -21.48
N GLY A 176 -23.52 -15.37 -21.93
CA GLY A 176 -24.06 -15.96 -23.12
C GLY A 176 -23.59 -15.30 -24.43
N ASP A 177 -22.58 -14.45 -24.37
CA ASP A 177 -21.95 -13.75 -25.49
C ASP A 177 -20.47 -14.17 -25.62
N PRO A 178 -20.10 -14.93 -26.66
CA PRO A 178 -18.71 -15.31 -26.91
C PRO A 178 -17.74 -14.13 -27.03
N LYS A 179 -18.25 -12.96 -27.48
CA LYS A 179 -17.43 -11.74 -27.59
C LYS A 179 -16.99 -11.17 -26.22
N ALA A 180 -17.68 -11.53 -25.15
CA ALA A 180 -17.26 -11.13 -23.80
C ALA A 180 -15.88 -11.69 -23.41
N ALA A 181 -15.43 -12.79 -24.03
CA ALA A 181 -14.07 -13.30 -23.85
C ALA A 181 -12.97 -12.36 -24.40
N GLU A 182 -13.31 -11.49 -25.35
CA GLU A 182 -12.38 -10.59 -26.02
C GLU A 182 -12.52 -9.13 -25.55
N VAL A 183 -13.45 -8.85 -24.62
CA VAL A 183 -13.68 -7.50 -24.13
C VAL A 183 -12.44 -6.92 -23.46
N GLU A 184 -12.23 -5.61 -23.62
CA GLU A 184 -11.23 -4.88 -22.84
C GLU A 184 -11.64 -4.89 -21.35
N LEU A 185 -10.77 -5.42 -20.47
CA LEU A 185 -11.10 -5.65 -19.06
C LEU A 185 -11.12 -4.38 -18.23
N HIS A 186 -10.71 -3.23 -18.76
CA HIS A 186 -10.80 -1.95 -18.06
C HIS A 186 -12.18 -1.30 -18.25
N ARG A 187 -12.46 -0.35 -17.38
CA ARG A 187 -13.63 0.53 -17.54
C ARG A 187 -13.46 1.46 -18.73
N PRO A 188 -14.52 1.79 -19.49
CA PRO A 188 -15.93 1.41 -19.21
C PRO A 188 -16.35 0.05 -19.78
N TYR A 189 -15.53 -0.59 -20.59
CA TYR A 189 -15.90 -1.73 -21.43
C TYR A 189 -16.38 -2.94 -20.65
N ILE A 190 -15.69 -3.32 -19.57
CA ILE A 190 -16.09 -4.45 -18.74
C ILE A 190 -17.41 -4.20 -18.00
N ASP A 191 -17.74 -2.93 -17.73
CA ASP A 191 -18.98 -2.54 -17.03
C ASP A 191 -20.23 -2.77 -17.91
N GLU A 192 -20.06 -2.90 -19.23
CA GLU A 192 -21.14 -3.17 -20.19
C GLU A 192 -21.52 -4.67 -20.21
N VAL A 193 -20.67 -5.56 -19.70
CA VAL A 193 -20.94 -6.98 -19.66
C VAL A 193 -21.86 -7.32 -18.50
N THR A 194 -23.05 -7.81 -18.82
CA THR A 194 -24.07 -8.19 -17.84
C THR A 194 -24.56 -9.60 -18.10
N PHE A 195 -25.13 -10.25 -17.10
CA PHE A 195 -25.76 -11.56 -17.24
C PHE A 195 -26.94 -11.73 -16.30
N THR A 196 -27.66 -12.84 -16.45
CA THR A 196 -28.88 -13.10 -15.68
C THR A 196 -28.56 -13.74 -14.35
N CYS A 197 -29.12 -13.21 -13.26
CA CYS A 197 -28.99 -13.77 -11.93
C CYS A 197 -29.60 -15.19 -11.86
N PRO A 198 -28.87 -16.19 -11.38
CA PRO A 198 -29.39 -17.56 -11.27
C PRO A 198 -30.51 -17.69 -10.24
N ASP A 199 -30.55 -16.80 -9.21
CA ASP A 199 -31.53 -16.90 -8.12
C ASP A 199 -32.86 -16.23 -8.44
N CYS A 200 -32.84 -15.05 -9.11
CA CYS A 200 -34.07 -14.27 -9.30
C CYS A 200 -34.37 -13.88 -10.75
N GLY A 201 -33.49 -14.21 -11.70
CA GLY A 201 -33.67 -13.91 -13.11
C GLY A 201 -33.48 -12.44 -13.52
N LYS A 202 -33.10 -11.54 -12.58
CA LYS A 202 -32.80 -10.14 -12.88
C LYS A 202 -31.37 -9.96 -13.36
N THR A 203 -31.04 -8.76 -13.82
CA THR A 203 -29.72 -8.42 -14.34
C THR A 203 -28.68 -8.33 -13.22
N MET A 204 -27.54 -8.95 -13.45
CA MET A 204 -26.31 -8.75 -12.66
C MET A 204 -25.38 -7.78 -13.37
N LYS A 205 -24.82 -6.85 -12.62
CA LYS A 205 -23.86 -5.86 -13.08
C LYS A 205 -22.58 -5.92 -12.26
N ARG A 206 -21.47 -5.61 -12.88
CA ARG A 206 -20.20 -5.51 -12.16
C ARG A 206 -20.24 -4.38 -11.12
N VAL A 207 -19.69 -4.62 -9.94
CA VAL A 207 -19.52 -3.58 -8.93
C VAL A 207 -18.57 -2.48 -9.44
N PRO A 208 -18.81 -1.18 -9.15
CA PRO A 208 -18.11 -0.09 -9.83
C PRO A 208 -16.64 0.09 -9.38
N GLU A 209 -16.24 -0.55 -8.32
CA GLU A 209 -14.91 -0.41 -7.73
C GLU A 209 -13.82 -1.03 -8.61
N VAL A 210 -12.59 -0.54 -8.39
CA VAL A 210 -11.35 -1.18 -8.87
C VAL A 210 -10.61 -1.78 -7.68
N ILE A 211 -9.76 -2.75 -7.94
CA ILE A 211 -8.97 -3.40 -6.89
C ILE A 211 -7.82 -2.50 -6.44
N ASP A 212 -7.35 -2.68 -5.24
CA ASP A 212 -6.15 -2.04 -4.71
C ASP A 212 -4.93 -2.42 -5.56
N CYS A 213 -4.15 -1.45 -6.01
CA CYS A 213 -2.93 -1.69 -6.80
C CYS A 213 -1.88 -2.55 -6.04
N TRP A 214 -1.96 -2.60 -4.71
CA TRP A 214 -1.14 -3.49 -3.91
C TRP A 214 -1.50 -4.96 -4.11
N PHE A 215 -2.74 -5.26 -4.46
CA PHE A 215 -3.15 -6.60 -4.86
C PHE A 215 -2.50 -6.97 -6.20
N ASP A 216 -2.56 -6.09 -7.21
CA ASP A 216 -1.89 -6.36 -8.50
C ASP A 216 -0.40 -6.62 -8.32
N SER A 217 0.27 -5.84 -7.46
CA SER A 217 1.70 -6.02 -7.19
C SER A 217 2.02 -7.27 -6.36
N GLY A 218 1.12 -7.67 -5.47
CA GLY A 218 1.22 -8.90 -4.67
C GLY A 218 1.03 -10.16 -5.51
N ALA A 219 0.24 -10.07 -6.58
CA ALA A 219 0.01 -11.16 -7.53
C ALA A 219 1.22 -11.47 -8.43
N MET A 220 2.25 -10.62 -8.47
CA MET A 220 3.39 -10.74 -9.39
C MET A 220 4.03 -12.13 -9.44
N PRO A 221 4.28 -12.84 -8.32
CA PRO A 221 4.98 -14.13 -8.36
C PRO A 221 4.30 -15.20 -9.22
N PHE A 222 2.99 -15.15 -9.36
CA PHE A 222 2.20 -16.12 -10.15
C PHE A 222 1.61 -15.49 -11.40
N ALA A 223 1.21 -14.23 -11.37
CA ALA A 223 0.63 -13.53 -12.51
C ALA A 223 1.61 -13.39 -13.68
N GLN A 224 2.91 -13.16 -13.43
CA GLN A 224 3.93 -13.08 -14.47
C GLN A 224 4.07 -14.37 -15.30
N HIS A 225 3.67 -15.50 -14.73
CA HIS A 225 3.70 -16.80 -15.41
C HIS A 225 2.36 -17.18 -16.03
N HIS A 226 1.32 -16.34 -15.88
CA HIS A 226 -0.07 -16.67 -16.20
C HIS A 226 -0.53 -17.97 -15.50
N TYR A 227 0.00 -18.19 -14.29
CA TYR A 227 -0.38 -19.33 -13.46
C TYR A 227 -1.83 -19.16 -12.94
N PRO A 228 -2.68 -20.21 -12.87
CA PRO A 228 -2.37 -21.61 -13.14
C PRO A 228 -2.58 -22.08 -14.60
N PHE A 229 -2.90 -21.17 -15.53
CA PHE A 229 -3.32 -21.54 -16.90
C PHE A 229 -2.13 -21.91 -17.78
N GLU A 230 -0.95 -21.29 -17.55
CA GLU A 230 0.28 -21.50 -18.32
C GLU A 230 1.47 -21.62 -17.38
N ASN A 231 2.62 -22.07 -17.91
CA ASN A 231 3.94 -22.06 -17.27
C ASN A 231 4.00 -22.67 -15.85
N GLN A 232 3.19 -23.69 -15.56
CA GLN A 232 3.12 -24.31 -14.23
C GLN A 232 4.48 -24.86 -13.77
N ASP A 233 5.25 -25.50 -14.66
CA ASP A 233 6.57 -26.06 -14.35
C ASP A 233 7.58 -24.95 -14.01
N LEU A 234 7.54 -23.83 -14.74
CA LEU A 234 8.40 -22.68 -14.51
C LEU A 234 8.05 -22.01 -13.17
N PHE A 235 6.77 -21.84 -12.90
CA PHE A 235 6.31 -21.34 -11.60
C PHE A 235 6.80 -22.23 -10.46
N ALA A 236 6.64 -23.55 -10.56
CA ALA A 236 7.07 -24.48 -9.53
C ALA A 236 8.60 -24.43 -9.26
N GLN A 237 9.41 -24.09 -10.27
CA GLN A 237 10.86 -23.93 -10.14
C GLN A 237 11.27 -22.59 -9.54
N GLN A 238 10.50 -21.53 -9.76
CA GLN A 238 10.85 -20.16 -9.38
C GLN A 238 10.13 -19.65 -8.13
N PHE A 239 9.10 -20.35 -7.66
CA PHE A 239 8.34 -19.98 -6.48
C PHE A 239 8.67 -20.91 -5.29
N PRO A 240 9.01 -20.35 -4.10
CA PRO A 240 9.22 -18.94 -3.75
C PRO A 240 10.43 -18.32 -4.47
N ALA A 241 10.40 -16.98 -4.64
CA ALA A 241 11.57 -16.25 -5.11
C ALA A 241 12.78 -16.48 -4.19
N LYS A 242 13.95 -16.70 -4.75
CA LYS A 242 15.18 -16.92 -3.94
C LYS A 242 15.62 -15.68 -3.21
N PHE A 243 15.34 -14.51 -3.76
CA PHE A 243 15.78 -13.23 -3.23
C PHE A 243 14.90 -12.07 -3.71
N ILE A 244 14.55 -11.16 -2.78
CA ILE A 244 14.01 -9.84 -3.10
C ILE A 244 14.72 -8.76 -2.28
N SER A 245 14.66 -7.51 -2.71
CA SER A 245 15.19 -6.37 -1.97
C SER A 245 14.41 -5.10 -2.27
N GLU A 246 13.94 -4.42 -1.23
CA GLU A 246 13.25 -3.14 -1.28
C GLU A 246 13.46 -2.34 0.02
N GLY A 247 12.95 -1.11 0.05
CA GLY A 247 13.01 -0.25 1.22
C GLY A 247 12.17 -0.72 2.41
N VAL A 248 12.52 -0.28 3.60
CA VAL A 248 11.85 -0.65 4.86
C VAL A 248 10.36 -0.24 4.90
N ASP A 249 9.95 0.74 4.13
CA ASP A 249 8.56 1.16 3.97
C ASP A 249 7.69 0.06 3.36
N GLN A 250 8.28 -0.86 2.58
CA GLN A 250 7.58 -1.98 1.94
C GLN A 250 7.12 -3.07 2.92
N THR A 251 7.49 -3.01 4.18
CA THR A 251 6.85 -3.79 5.25
C THR A 251 5.35 -3.49 5.40
N ARG A 252 4.93 -2.32 4.96
CA ARG A 252 3.52 -1.86 4.90
C ARG A 252 3.06 -1.61 3.45
N GLY A 253 3.61 -2.36 2.51
CA GLY A 253 3.33 -2.28 1.08
C GLY A 253 3.59 -3.62 0.42
N TRP A 254 4.57 -3.69 -0.46
CA TRP A 254 4.81 -4.87 -1.31
C TRP A 254 5.16 -6.15 -0.55
N PHE A 255 5.99 -6.08 0.49
CA PHE A 255 6.28 -7.29 1.28
C PHE A 255 5.03 -7.89 1.92
N TYR A 256 4.11 -7.02 2.37
CA TYR A 256 2.85 -7.48 2.93
C TYR A 256 1.92 -8.06 1.86
N SER A 257 1.69 -7.38 0.74
CA SER A 257 0.80 -7.90 -0.31
C SER A 257 1.29 -9.22 -0.91
N LEU A 258 2.61 -9.36 -1.13
CA LEU A 258 3.23 -10.64 -1.52
C LEU A 258 2.95 -11.75 -0.50
N MET A 259 3.18 -11.48 0.79
CA MET A 259 2.97 -12.46 1.87
C MET A 259 1.50 -12.82 2.02
N ALA A 260 0.60 -11.85 1.93
CA ALA A 260 -0.84 -12.04 2.05
C ALA A 260 -1.37 -12.97 0.96
N GLU A 261 -1.13 -12.65 -0.30
CA GLU A 261 -1.64 -13.44 -1.43
C GLU A 261 -1.00 -14.82 -1.52
N SER A 262 0.31 -14.91 -1.28
CA SER A 262 1.01 -16.18 -1.24
C SER A 262 0.49 -17.10 -0.12
N THR A 263 0.18 -16.53 1.04
CA THR A 263 -0.40 -17.30 2.16
C THR A 263 -1.81 -17.77 1.81
N LEU A 264 -2.65 -16.90 1.24
CA LEU A 264 -4.02 -17.25 0.86
C LEU A 264 -4.09 -18.33 -0.22
N LEU A 265 -3.22 -18.28 -1.23
CA LEU A 265 -3.28 -19.16 -2.39
C LEU A 265 -2.46 -20.45 -2.20
N PHE A 266 -1.31 -20.36 -1.55
CA PHE A 266 -0.32 -21.44 -1.50
C PHE A 266 0.06 -21.86 -0.08
N ASN A 267 -0.39 -21.14 0.93
CA ASN A 267 0.01 -21.30 2.33
C ASN A 267 1.54 -21.37 2.51
N LYS A 268 2.26 -20.52 1.80
CA LYS A 268 3.71 -20.50 1.73
C LYS A 268 4.23 -19.07 1.63
N ALA A 269 5.44 -18.81 2.17
CA ALA A 269 6.11 -17.52 1.98
C ALA A 269 6.44 -17.28 0.49
N PRO A 270 6.31 -16.05 -0.03
CA PRO A 270 6.55 -15.74 -1.45
C PRO A 270 8.04 -15.63 -1.82
N PHE A 271 8.91 -15.49 -0.84
CA PHE A 271 10.36 -15.36 -1.00
C PHE A 271 11.10 -16.04 0.16
N GLU A 272 12.34 -16.50 -0.13
CA GLU A 272 13.18 -17.15 0.86
C GLU A 272 14.07 -16.14 1.60
N ASN A 273 14.60 -15.17 0.87
CA ASN A 273 15.53 -14.16 1.40
C ASN A 273 15.07 -12.74 1.03
N VAL A 274 15.21 -11.82 1.96
CA VAL A 274 14.93 -10.40 1.70
C VAL A 274 15.97 -9.50 2.37
N ILE A 275 16.59 -8.61 1.60
CA ILE A 275 17.37 -7.50 2.14
C ILE A 275 16.48 -6.27 2.19
N VAL A 276 16.27 -5.77 3.40
CA VAL A 276 15.46 -4.57 3.64
C VAL A 276 16.37 -3.36 3.67
N MET A 277 16.24 -2.48 2.68
CA MET A 277 17.11 -1.32 2.56
C MET A 277 16.64 -0.16 3.45
N GLY A 278 17.59 0.53 4.04
CA GLY A 278 17.37 1.79 4.74
C GLY A 278 17.07 2.93 3.77
N HIS A 279 16.41 3.97 4.27
CA HIS A 279 16.11 5.16 3.47
C HIS A 279 17.36 5.94 3.08
N VAL A 280 17.33 6.54 1.88
CA VAL A 280 18.29 7.57 1.49
C VAL A 280 17.80 8.92 2.04
N GLN A 281 18.66 9.58 2.81
CA GLN A 281 18.43 10.85 3.49
C GLN A 281 19.27 11.95 2.85
N ASP A 282 18.92 13.21 3.09
CA ASP A 282 19.77 14.34 2.74
C ASP A 282 21.09 14.35 3.55
N GLU A 283 21.98 15.29 3.27
CA GLU A 283 23.27 15.40 3.96
C GLU A 283 23.14 15.63 5.47
N ASN A 284 22.01 16.15 5.94
CA ASN A 284 21.69 16.40 7.36
C ASN A 284 21.01 15.19 8.03
N GLY A 285 20.73 14.12 7.29
CA GLY A 285 20.02 12.95 7.80
C GLY A 285 18.51 13.12 7.86
N GLN A 286 17.95 14.09 7.13
CA GLN A 286 16.51 14.28 7.03
C GLN A 286 15.93 13.49 5.86
N LYS A 287 14.69 13.06 6.01
CA LYS A 287 13.95 12.41 4.91
C LYS A 287 13.83 13.38 3.73
N MET A 288 14.25 12.94 2.55
CA MET A 288 14.09 13.72 1.32
C MET A 288 12.62 13.84 0.92
N SER A 289 12.21 15.05 0.54
CA SER A 289 10.86 15.35 0.07
C SER A 289 10.90 16.49 -0.93
N LYS A 290 10.13 16.38 -2.02
CA LYS A 290 9.98 17.46 -3.00
C LYS A 290 9.40 18.73 -2.37
N SER A 291 8.45 18.57 -1.43
CA SER A 291 7.83 19.69 -0.73
C SER A 291 8.78 20.46 0.19
N LYS A 292 9.84 19.81 0.70
CA LYS A 292 10.88 20.43 1.54
C LYS A 292 12.05 20.99 0.73
N GLY A 293 12.09 20.73 -0.57
CA GLY A 293 13.18 21.19 -1.46
C GLY A 293 14.55 20.53 -1.20
N ASN A 294 14.59 19.45 -0.41
CA ASN A 294 15.84 18.74 -0.05
C ASN A 294 16.03 17.43 -0.84
N ALA A 295 15.18 17.17 -1.84
CA ALA A 295 15.32 16.00 -2.71
C ALA A 295 16.44 16.24 -3.73
N VAL A 296 17.32 15.24 -3.89
CA VAL A 296 18.34 15.22 -4.94
C VAL A 296 17.71 14.64 -6.21
N ASP A 297 17.86 15.35 -7.35
CA ASP A 297 17.46 14.80 -8.64
C ASP A 297 18.44 13.69 -9.06
N PRO A 298 17.95 12.45 -9.29
CA PRO A 298 18.83 11.34 -9.67
C PRO A 298 19.58 11.57 -10.99
N PHE A 299 18.96 12.23 -11.96
CA PHE A 299 19.59 12.46 -13.27
C PHE A 299 20.69 13.52 -13.20
N GLU A 300 20.50 14.56 -12.37
CA GLU A 300 21.56 15.53 -12.09
C GLU A 300 22.73 14.87 -11.37
N ALA A 301 22.44 14.02 -10.38
CA ALA A 301 23.47 13.27 -9.66
C ALA A 301 24.24 12.31 -10.60
N LEU A 302 23.52 11.57 -11.46
CA LEU A 302 24.13 10.68 -12.46
C LEU A 302 25.01 11.44 -13.43
N SER A 303 24.58 12.61 -13.88
CA SER A 303 25.35 13.46 -14.79
C SER A 303 26.61 14.04 -14.12
N ALA A 304 26.53 14.40 -12.84
CA ALA A 304 27.62 15.00 -12.09
C ALA A 304 28.70 13.98 -11.64
N TYR A 305 28.30 12.78 -11.25
CA TYR A 305 29.17 11.82 -10.60
C TYR A 305 29.38 10.53 -11.38
N GLY A 306 28.51 10.21 -12.31
CA GLY A 306 28.44 8.94 -13.01
C GLY A 306 27.77 7.83 -12.18
N ALA A 307 27.13 6.89 -12.87
CA ALA A 307 26.37 5.82 -12.24
C ALA A 307 27.22 4.91 -11.36
N ASP A 308 28.44 4.55 -11.82
CA ASP A 308 29.32 3.63 -11.09
C ASP A 308 29.83 4.23 -9.78
N ALA A 309 30.12 5.54 -9.75
CA ALA A 309 30.53 6.20 -8.51
C ALA A 309 29.41 6.24 -7.47
N ILE A 310 28.17 6.48 -7.90
CA ILE A 310 26.98 6.46 -7.03
C ILE A 310 26.73 5.02 -6.53
N ARG A 311 26.76 4.03 -7.41
CA ARG A 311 26.62 2.61 -7.02
C ARG A 311 27.69 2.18 -6.03
N TRP A 312 28.94 2.53 -6.29
CA TRP A 312 30.06 2.27 -5.37
C TRP A 312 29.81 2.88 -4.00
N TYR A 313 29.37 4.13 -3.96
CA TYR A 313 29.03 4.81 -2.72
C TYR A 313 27.95 4.05 -1.94
N PHE A 314 26.87 3.64 -2.58
CA PHE A 314 25.79 2.93 -1.91
C PHE A 314 26.20 1.55 -1.39
N TYR A 315 27.10 0.85 -2.06
CA TYR A 315 27.56 -0.46 -1.59
C TYR A 315 28.63 -0.38 -0.50
N THR A 316 29.40 0.70 -0.44
CA THR A 316 30.56 0.78 0.46
C THR A 316 30.38 1.70 1.65
N SER A 317 29.40 2.62 1.65
CA SER A 317 29.26 3.62 2.69
C SER A 317 28.76 3.05 4.02
N SER A 318 27.88 2.06 4.01
CA SER A 318 27.36 1.37 5.20
C SER A 318 26.60 0.10 4.78
N ALA A 319 26.17 -0.71 5.76
CA ALA A 319 25.29 -1.86 5.48
C ALA A 319 23.99 -1.40 4.77
N PRO A 320 23.41 -2.20 3.86
CA PRO A 320 22.26 -1.82 3.05
C PRO A 320 21.04 -1.38 3.86
N TRP A 321 20.81 -1.97 5.01
CA TRP A 321 19.65 -1.70 5.90
C TRP A 321 19.79 -0.46 6.79
N ILE A 322 20.99 0.16 6.81
CA ILE A 322 21.22 1.39 7.57
C ILE A 322 20.82 2.59 6.71
N PRO A 323 20.04 3.56 7.22
CA PRO A 323 19.76 4.79 6.49
C PRO A 323 21.03 5.48 6.03
N LYS A 324 21.09 5.91 4.78
CA LYS A 324 22.27 6.52 4.15
C LYS A 324 22.04 7.99 3.87
N ARG A 325 23.00 8.83 4.24
CA ARG A 325 22.99 10.24 3.84
C ARG A 325 23.59 10.37 2.46
N PHE A 326 22.85 10.94 1.51
CA PHE A 326 23.43 11.23 0.21
C PHE A 326 24.21 12.55 0.27
N ASN A 327 25.50 12.46 -0.03
CA ASN A 327 26.40 13.60 -0.10
C ASN A 327 27.34 13.46 -1.30
N GLY A 328 27.23 14.41 -2.26
CA GLY A 328 28.02 14.38 -3.48
C GLY A 328 29.53 14.38 -3.25
N LYS A 329 30.03 15.02 -2.17
CA LYS A 329 31.47 15.00 -1.82
C LYS A 329 31.93 13.60 -1.47
N LEU A 330 31.12 12.82 -0.77
CA LEU A 330 31.46 11.41 -0.44
C LEU A 330 31.43 10.51 -1.66
N VAL A 331 30.51 10.76 -2.59
CA VAL A 331 30.49 10.06 -3.90
C VAL A 331 31.77 10.36 -4.70
N GLN A 332 32.17 11.64 -4.79
CA GLN A 332 33.41 12.05 -5.45
C GLN A 332 34.67 11.48 -4.77
N GLU A 333 34.65 11.34 -3.46
CA GLU A 333 35.74 10.73 -2.72
C GLU A 333 35.95 9.26 -3.11
N GLY A 334 34.86 8.47 -3.18
CA GLY A 334 34.88 7.09 -3.69
C GLY A 334 35.38 7.00 -5.13
N GLN A 335 34.89 7.90 -5.98
CA GLN A 335 35.33 8.00 -7.38
C GLN A 335 36.85 8.26 -7.45
N ARG A 336 37.36 9.22 -6.70
CA ARG A 336 38.77 9.60 -6.73
C ARG A 336 39.67 8.55 -6.09
N LYS A 337 39.34 8.06 -4.89
CA LYS A 337 40.18 7.15 -4.10
C LYS A 337 40.21 5.73 -4.68
N PHE A 338 39.07 5.23 -5.14
CA PHE A 338 39.00 3.87 -5.66
C PHE A 338 39.10 3.83 -7.18
N MET A 339 38.14 4.41 -7.90
CA MET A 339 38.08 4.30 -9.35
C MET A 339 39.25 4.96 -10.05
N GLY A 340 39.64 6.16 -9.60
CA GLY A 340 40.80 6.87 -10.11
C GLY A 340 42.11 6.09 -9.88
N THR A 341 42.28 5.49 -8.69
CA THR A 341 43.47 4.67 -8.39
C THR A 341 43.48 3.40 -9.23
N LEU A 342 42.36 2.70 -9.37
CA LEU A 342 42.26 1.52 -10.22
C LEU A 342 42.56 1.87 -11.67
N TRP A 343 41.99 2.94 -12.18
CA TRP A 343 42.25 3.42 -13.55
C TRP A 343 43.75 3.73 -13.76
N ASN A 344 44.35 4.49 -12.85
CA ASN A 344 45.76 4.85 -12.95
C ASN A 344 46.68 3.62 -12.87
N THR A 345 46.35 2.65 -12.01
CA THR A 345 47.11 1.38 -11.91
C THR A 345 46.99 0.60 -13.22
N TYR A 346 45.80 0.52 -13.79
CA TYR A 346 45.59 -0.15 -15.06
C TYR A 346 46.30 0.58 -16.21
N ALA A 347 46.20 1.88 -16.28
CA ALA A 347 46.85 2.68 -17.31
C ALA A 347 48.40 2.54 -17.24
N PHE A 348 48.95 2.55 -16.02
CA PHE A 348 50.38 2.29 -15.80
C PHE A 348 50.78 0.90 -16.27
N PHE A 349 50.03 -0.13 -15.89
CA PHE A 349 50.28 -1.50 -16.33
C PHE A 349 50.22 -1.60 -17.86
N VAL A 350 49.20 -1.11 -18.51
CA VAL A 350 49.02 -1.17 -19.97
C VAL A 350 50.14 -0.43 -20.71
N LEU A 351 50.59 0.69 -20.19
CA LEU A 351 51.71 1.44 -20.78
C LEU A 351 52.94 0.60 -20.87
N TYR A 352 53.37 -0.02 -19.78
CA TYR A 352 54.60 -0.86 -19.74
C TYR A 352 54.38 -2.20 -20.40
N ALA A 353 53.22 -2.82 -20.27
CA ALA A 353 52.90 -4.06 -20.97
C ALA A 353 53.01 -3.92 -22.50
N ASN A 354 52.59 -2.76 -23.03
CA ASN A 354 52.76 -2.47 -24.47
C ASN A 354 54.20 -2.23 -24.87
N ILE A 355 54.97 -1.54 -24.02
CA ILE A 355 56.41 -1.29 -24.27
C ILE A 355 57.20 -2.63 -24.27
N ASP A 356 56.90 -3.49 -23.30
CA ASP A 356 57.62 -4.76 -23.09
C ASP A 356 57.05 -5.90 -23.96
N ASN A 357 56.01 -5.66 -24.75
CA ASN A 357 55.29 -6.69 -25.52
C ASN A 357 54.81 -7.83 -24.60
N PHE A 358 54.27 -7.48 -23.45
CA PHE A 358 53.79 -8.43 -22.44
C PHE A 358 52.72 -9.37 -23.04
N ASP A 359 52.93 -10.67 -22.84
CA ASP A 359 52.02 -11.71 -23.27
C ASP A 359 51.45 -12.44 -22.04
N ALA A 360 50.14 -12.21 -21.75
CA ALA A 360 49.46 -12.79 -20.62
C ALA A 360 49.30 -14.33 -20.70
N SER A 361 49.61 -14.95 -21.86
CA SER A 361 49.57 -16.41 -22.04
C SER A 361 50.88 -17.11 -21.63
N LYS A 362 51.92 -16.35 -21.39
CA LYS A 362 53.23 -16.82 -20.92
C LYS A 362 53.42 -16.50 -19.43
#